data_52d8c6b9d7a52e561c2c010ca3e8e74e
#
_entry.id   52d8c6b9d7a52e561c2c010ca3e8e74e
#
_cell.length_a   1.000
_cell.length_b   1.000
_cell.length_c   1.000
_cell.angle_alpha   90.00
_cell.angle_beta   90.00
_cell.angle_gamma   90.00
#
_symmetry.space_group_name_H-M   'P 1'
#
loop_
_entity.id
_entity.type
_entity.pdbx_description
1 polymer ?
#
loop_
_entity_poly.entity_id
_entity_poly.type
_entity_poly.pdbx_seq_one_letter_code
_entity_poly.pdbx_strand_id
1 'polypeptide(L)'
;MSRQARVDSSAVLTEFRASLATFASVAAVALDEATTDIQRSIQWLREDRHRYWKTQVQTRTAKYNQAKLALKTREVLDRAIAGTRSSCVEERRAVQIAEKRLRDAEDRFRLTGMYCRQIERESLDYKGAVHGLLDALEVEIPNACASLDRMVAALERYVAVAPPEMAATPREGFENMAVQPYDAPPEENEREETRSEEDGNPEPQEANE
;
A
#
# COMPACT_ATOMS: atom_id res chain seq x y z
N MET A 1 23.29 -2.69 18.44
CA MET A 1 23.16 -1.47 19.28
C MET A 1 21.72 -1.42 19.78
N SER A 2 21.47 -1.76 21.05
CA SER A 2 20.14 -1.67 21.64
C SER A 2 19.81 -0.20 21.92
N ARG A 3 18.82 0.34 21.19
CA ARG A 3 18.26 1.65 21.52
C ARG A 3 17.44 1.51 22.80
N GLN A 4 17.97 1.97 23.91
CA GLN A 4 17.20 2.12 25.14
C GLN A 4 16.24 3.30 24.95
N ALA A 5 14.95 3.01 24.89
CA ALA A 5 13.93 4.05 24.96
C ALA A 5 13.84 4.55 26.41
N ARG A 6 14.04 5.85 26.61
CA ARG A 6 13.84 6.49 27.91
C ARG A 6 12.36 6.84 28.04
N VAL A 7 11.68 6.20 28.96
CA VAL A 7 10.27 6.49 29.26
C VAL A 7 10.20 7.31 30.52
N ASP A 8 9.91 8.59 30.40
CA ASP A 8 9.90 9.54 31.53
C ASP A 8 8.57 9.52 32.30
N SER A 9 7.52 8.84 31.77
CA SER A 9 6.20 8.74 32.42
C SER A 9 5.40 7.57 31.86
N SER A 10 4.66 6.84 32.72
CA SER A 10 3.70 5.80 32.31
C SER A 10 2.54 6.38 31.47
N ALA A 11 2.21 7.66 31.68
CA ALA A 11 1.18 8.36 30.90
C ALA A 11 1.52 8.43 29.40
N VAL A 12 2.79 8.59 29.02
CA VAL A 12 3.24 8.60 27.63
C VAL A 12 2.99 7.26 26.94
N LEU A 13 3.17 6.13 27.64
CA LEU A 13 2.87 4.80 27.10
C LEU A 13 1.38 4.61 26.87
N THR A 14 0.57 5.11 27.79
CA THR A 14 -0.91 5.04 27.68
C THR A 14 -1.39 5.90 26.50
N GLU A 15 -0.85 7.09 26.32
CA GLU A 15 -1.18 7.96 25.19
C GLU A 15 -0.71 7.35 23.86
N PHE A 16 0.50 6.79 23.80
CA PHE A 16 0.99 6.09 22.64
C PHE A 16 0.11 4.88 22.26
N ARG A 17 -0.28 4.09 23.26
CA ARG A 17 -1.21 2.96 23.07
C ARG A 17 -2.54 3.42 22.48
N ALA A 18 -3.13 4.52 23.00
CA ALA A 18 -4.37 5.09 22.50
C ALA A 18 -4.24 5.58 21.05
N SER A 19 -3.14 6.25 20.74
CA SER A 19 -2.82 6.71 19.37
C SER A 19 -2.65 5.53 18.40
N LEU A 20 -1.99 4.47 18.83
CA LEU A 20 -1.80 3.24 18.03
C LEU A 20 -3.13 2.54 17.75
N ALA A 21 -4.01 2.43 18.74
CA ALA A 21 -5.35 1.87 18.56
C ALA A 21 -6.22 2.71 17.62
N THR A 22 -6.13 4.04 17.73
CA THR A 22 -6.84 4.97 16.84
C THR A 22 -6.31 4.83 15.40
N PHE A 23 -5.00 4.79 15.22
CA PHE A 23 -4.39 4.56 13.91
C PHE A 23 -4.88 3.26 13.29
N ALA A 24 -4.87 2.15 14.04
CA ALA A 24 -5.34 0.85 13.56
C ALA A 24 -6.80 0.90 13.08
N SER A 25 -7.67 1.53 13.87
CA SER A 25 -9.08 1.69 13.53
C SER A 25 -9.28 2.49 12.24
N VAL A 26 -8.63 3.64 12.12
CA VAL A 26 -8.74 4.52 10.93
C VAL A 26 -8.16 3.84 9.70
N ALA A 27 -7.01 3.21 9.82
CA ALA A 27 -6.34 2.53 8.71
C ALA A 27 -7.16 1.32 8.22
N ALA A 28 -7.74 0.53 9.13
CA ALA A 28 -8.60 -0.60 8.77
C ALA A 28 -9.84 -0.14 7.97
N VAL A 29 -10.52 0.91 8.43
CA VAL A 29 -11.68 1.49 7.72
C VAL A 29 -11.28 2.00 6.34
N ALA A 30 -10.16 2.74 6.23
CA ALA A 30 -9.70 3.27 4.94
C ALA A 30 -9.35 2.16 3.93
N LEU A 31 -8.74 1.06 4.38
CA LEU A 31 -8.43 -0.09 3.52
C LEU A 31 -9.69 -0.84 3.07
N ASP A 32 -10.68 -0.98 3.95
CA ASP A 32 -11.97 -1.60 3.61
C ASP A 32 -12.74 -0.75 2.60
N GLU A 33 -12.82 0.57 2.80
CA GLU A 33 -13.41 1.51 1.84
C GLU A 33 -12.71 1.44 0.48
N ALA A 34 -11.38 1.47 0.44
CA ALA A 34 -10.62 1.37 -0.80
C ALA A 34 -10.89 0.05 -1.52
N THR A 35 -10.93 -1.06 -0.79
CA THR A 35 -11.26 -2.38 -1.35
C THR A 35 -12.67 -2.41 -1.93
N THR A 36 -13.64 -1.85 -1.21
CA THR A 36 -15.03 -1.75 -1.65
C THR A 36 -15.17 -0.90 -2.92
N ASP A 37 -14.48 0.23 -3.00
CA ASP A 37 -14.50 1.10 -4.17
C ASP A 37 -13.85 0.45 -5.40
N ILE A 38 -12.77 -0.29 -5.22
CA ILE A 38 -12.17 -1.11 -6.29
C ILE A 38 -13.17 -2.14 -6.80
N GLN A 39 -13.83 -2.88 -5.91
CA GLN A 39 -14.83 -3.90 -6.29
C GLN A 39 -16.02 -3.28 -7.02
N ARG A 40 -16.53 -2.16 -6.55
CA ARG A 40 -17.60 -1.39 -7.21
C ARG A 40 -17.19 -0.93 -8.60
N SER A 41 -15.96 -0.47 -8.76
CA SER A 41 -15.43 -0.04 -10.06
C SER A 41 -15.30 -1.20 -11.05
N ILE A 42 -14.83 -2.36 -10.59
CA ILE A 42 -14.75 -3.59 -11.40
C ILE A 42 -16.14 -4.01 -11.85
N GLN A 43 -17.11 -4.05 -10.94
CA GLN A 43 -18.48 -4.44 -11.23
C GLN A 43 -19.12 -3.48 -12.24
N TRP A 44 -19.00 -2.17 -12.03
CA TRP A 44 -19.51 -1.16 -12.97
C TRP A 44 -18.91 -1.29 -14.37
N LEU A 45 -17.58 -1.49 -14.49
CA LEU A 45 -16.95 -1.71 -15.79
C LEU A 45 -17.44 -2.98 -16.47
N ARG A 46 -17.55 -4.09 -15.75
CA ARG A 46 -17.91 -5.40 -16.28
C ARG A 46 -19.38 -5.50 -16.65
N GLU A 47 -20.25 -5.03 -15.75
CA GLU A 47 -21.69 -5.21 -15.94
C GLU A 47 -22.30 -4.05 -16.72
N ASP A 48 -22.06 -2.81 -16.33
CA ASP A 48 -22.72 -1.68 -16.97
C ASP A 48 -22.03 -1.25 -18.26
N ARG A 49 -20.74 -0.93 -18.20
CA ARG A 49 -20.05 -0.35 -19.36
C ARG A 49 -19.80 -1.35 -20.48
N HIS A 50 -19.37 -2.55 -20.14
CA HIS A 50 -19.12 -3.58 -21.15
C HIS A 50 -20.44 -4.02 -21.82
N ARG A 51 -21.52 -4.21 -21.05
CA ARG A 51 -22.86 -4.54 -21.59
C ARG A 51 -23.40 -3.41 -22.46
N TYR A 52 -23.29 -2.17 -21.99
CA TYR A 52 -23.69 -0.97 -22.75
C TYR A 52 -22.99 -0.92 -24.12
N TRP A 53 -21.68 -1.02 -24.15
CA TRP A 53 -20.95 -0.96 -25.42
C TRP A 53 -21.22 -2.16 -26.32
N LYS A 54 -21.41 -3.35 -25.78
CA LYS A 54 -21.87 -4.52 -26.55
C LYS A 54 -23.19 -4.25 -27.28
N THR A 55 -24.16 -3.69 -26.56
CA THR A 55 -25.46 -3.31 -27.14
C THR A 55 -25.31 -2.19 -28.18
N GLN A 56 -24.45 -1.21 -27.92
CA GLN A 56 -24.16 -0.14 -28.88
C GLN A 56 -23.55 -0.67 -30.18
N VAL A 57 -22.62 -1.60 -30.11
CA VAL A 57 -22.03 -2.24 -31.28
C VAL A 57 -23.15 -2.94 -32.10
N GLN A 58 -23.99 -3.75 -31.49
CA GLN A 58 -25.09 -4.43 -32.15
C GLN A 58 -26.03 -3.44 -32.82
N THR A 59 -26.46 -2.38 -32.12
CA THR A 59 -27.38 -1.37 -32.66
C THR A 59 -26.74 -0.59 -33.81
N ARG A 60 -25.48 -0.25 -33.74
CA ARG A 60 -24.76 0.50 -34.78
C ARG A 60 -24.46 -0.40 -36.00
N THR A 61 -24.19 -1.69 -35.79
CA THR A 61 -24.06 -2.68 -36.85
C THR A 61 -25.38 -2.76 -37.65
N ALA A 62 -26.52 -2.85 -36.95
CA ALA A 62 -27.83 -2.86 -37.61
C ALA A 62 -28.06 -1.59 -38.46
N LYS A 63 -27.76 -0.40 -37.90
CA LYS A 63 -27.86 0.88 -38.62
C LYS A 63 -26.91 0.96 -39.81
N TYR A 64 -25.68 0.48 -39.70
CA TYR A 64 -24.73 0.42 -40.80
C TYR A 64 -25.24 -0.50 -41.95
N ASN A 65 -25.72 -1.68 -41.58
CA ASN A 65 -26.30 -2.61 -42.57
C ASN A 65 -27.54 -2.02 -43.24
N GLN A 66 -28.39 -1.32 -42.50
CA GLN A 66 -29.56 -0.63 -43.06
C GLN A 66 -29.13 0.49 -44.04
N ALA A 67 -28.14 1.29 -43.69
CA ALA A 67 -27.63 2.32 -44.59
C ALA A 67 -26.99 1.74 -45.84
N LYS A 68 -26.26 0.62 -45.76
CA LYS A 68 -25.72 -0.10 -46.91
C LYS A 68 -26.82 -0.65 -47.80
N LEU A 69 -27.89 -1.20 -47.22
CA LEU A 69 -29.04 -1.70 -47.97
C LEU A 69 -29.74 -0.56 -48.69
N ALA A 70 -29.98 0.57 -48.04
CA ALA A 70 -30.60 1.76 -48.64
C ALA A 70 -29.78 2.26 -49.84
N LEU A 71 -28.45 2.36 -49.72
CA LEU A 71 -27.58 2.72 -50.83
C LEU A 71 -27.70 1.74 -51.98
N LYS A 72 -27.62 0.43 -51.72
CA LYS A 72 -27.73 -0.60 -52.74
C LYS A 72 -29.10 -0.57 -53.45
N THR A 73 -30.18 -0.39 -52.69
CA THR A 73 -31.55 -0.29 -53.27
C THR A 73 -31.63 0.93 -54.14
N ARG A 74 -31.10 2.08 -53.73
CA ARG A 74 -31.09 3.31 -54.53
C ARG A 74 -30.30 3.12 -55.82
N GLU A 75 -29.10 2.54 -55.77
CA GLU A 75 -28.26 2.26 -56.95
C GLU A 75 -28.93 1.34 -57.96
N VAL A 76 -29.74 0.35 -57.49
CA VAL A 76 -30.51 -0.55 -58.36
C VAL A 76 -31.68 0.17 -59.02
N LEU A 77 -32.43 0.95 -58.22
CA LEU A 77 -33.58 1.72 -58.75
C LEU A 77 -33.15 2.74 -59.79
N ASP A 78 -32.08 3.49 -59.52
CA ASP A 78 -31.57 4.50 -60.44
C ASP A 78 -31.09 3.89 -61.77
N ARG A 79 -30.50 2.70 -61.70
CA ARG A 79 -30.07 1.96 -62.88
C ARG A 79 -31.27 1.49 -63.72
N ALA A 80 -32.39 1.11 -63.08
CA ALA A 80 -33.59 0.61 -63.74
C ALA A 80 -34.45 1.72 -64.39
N ILE A 81 -34.47 2.94 -63.74
CA ILE A 81 -35.39 4.01 -64.16
C ILE A 81 -34.75 5.00 -65.14
N ALA A 82 -33.49 5.37 -64.94
CA ALA A 82 -32.95 6.53 -65.65
C ALA A 82 -31.81 6.24 -66.63
N GLY A 83 -31.25 5.03 -66.72
CA GLY A 83 -30.07 4.76 -67.57
C GLY A 83 -28.82 5.59 -67.21
N THR A 84 -28.95 6.53 -66.33
CA THR A 84 -27.92 7.45 -65.85
C THR A 84 -27.52 7.15 -64.40
N ARG A 85 -26.25 7.35 -64.09
CA ARG A 85 -25.76 7.23 -62.73
C ARG A 85 -26.33 8.36 -61.88
N SER A 86 -27.26 8.04 -61.01
CA SER A 86 -27.74 8.96 -59.99
C SER A 86 -26.62 9.28 -58.97
N SER A 87 -26.65 10.49 -58.49
CA SER A 87 -25.72 10.96 -57.45
C SER A 87 -26.20 10.45 -56.10
N CYS A 88 -25.94 9.20 -55.72
CA CYS A 88 -26.23 8.63 -54.39
C CYS A 88 -25.31 9.22 -53.30
N VAL A 89 -25.10 10.53 -53.33
CA VAL A 89 -24.15 11.23 -52.42
C VAL A 89 -24.64 11.15 -50.98
N GLU A 90 -25.94 11.34 -50.76
CA GLU A 90 -26.54 11.32 -49.42
C GLU A 90 -26.46 9.93 -48.79
N GLU A 91 -26.81 8.91 -49.53
CA GLU A 91 -26.78 7.52 -49.07
C GLU A 91 -25.33 7.07 -48.78
N ARG A 92 -24.37 7.45 -49.63
CA ARG A 92 -22.93 7.20 -49.41
C ARG A 92 -22.44 7.91 -48.16
N ARG A 93 -22.83 9.16 -47.94
CA ARG A 93 -22.52 9.92 -46.73
C ARG A 93 -23.15 9.27 -45.50
N ALA A 94 -24.38 8.82 -45.57
CA ALA A 94 -25.07 8.07 -44.50
C ALA A 94 -24.30 6.78 -44.13
N VAL A 95 -23.83 6.01 -45.10
CA VAL A 95 -23.00 4.82 -44.87
C VAL A 95 -21.71 5.17 -44.19
N GLN A 96 -20.96 6.22 -44.64
CA GLN A 96 -19.73 6.64 -44.03
C GLN A 96 -19.92 7.09 -42.56
N ILE A 97 -20.98 7.85 -42.28
CA ILE A 97 -21.31 8.26 -40.91
C ILE A 97 -21.63 7.05 -40.03
N ALA A 98 -22.46 6.11 -40.57
CA ALA A 98 -22.80 4.91 -39.80
C ALA A 98 -21.58 4.02 -39.55
N GLU A 99 -20.68 3.88 -40.53
CA GLU A 99 -19.42 3.15 -40.39
C GLU A 99 -18.51 3.76 -39.31
N LYS A 100 -18.31 5.08 -39.34
CA LYS A 100 -17.53 5.78 -38.34
C LYS A 100 -18.10 5.55 -36.94
N ARG A 101 -19.42 5.68 -36.78
CA ARG A 101 -20.10 5.44 -35.49
C ARG A 101 -19.95 4.00 -35.02
N LEU A 102 -19.95 3.02 -35.94
CA LEU A 102 -19.74 1.63 -35.63
C LEU A 102 -18.30 1.42 -35.12
N ARG A 103 -17.29 1.87 -35.86
CA ARG A 103 -15.87 1.81 -35.43
C ARG A 103 -15.65 2.42 -34.09
N ASP A 104 -16.21 3.61 -33.83
CA ASP A 104 -16.12 4.27 -32.52
C ASP A 104 -16.72 3.40 -31.38
N ALA A 105 -17.78 2.64 -31.66
CA ALA A 105 -18.37 1.75 -30.66
C ALA A 105 -17.54 0.49 -30.44
N GLU A 106 -16.98 -0.08 -31.49
CA GLU A 106 -16.10 -1.25 -31.44
C GLU A 106 -14.82 -0.93 -30.66
N ASP A 107 -14.23 0.25 -30.92
CA ASP A 107 -13.05 0.70 -30.18
C ASP A 107 -13.34 0.89 -28.68
N ARG A 108 -14.47 1.51 -28.34
CA ARG A 108 -14.87 1.70 -26.94
C ARG A 108 -15.19 0.36 -26.26
N PHE A 109 -15.81 -0.58 -26.97
CA PHE A 109 -16.05 -1.92 -26.45
C PHE A 109 -14.76 -2.65 -26.16
N ARG A 110 -13.79 -2.60 -27.10
CA ARG A 110 -12.45 -3.19 -26.94
C ARG A 110 -11.71 -2.58 -25.77
N LEU A 111 -11.68 -1.24 -25.67
CA LEU A 111 -11.03 -0.50 -24.59
C LEU A 111 -11.65 -0.84 -23.23
N THR A 112 -12.97 -0.93 -23.14
CA THR A 112 -13.65 -1.33 -21.89
C THR A 112 -13.21 -2.73 -21.44
N GLY A 113 -13.10 -3.69 -22.39
CA GLY A 113 -12.59 -5.02 -22.09
C GLY A 113 -11.12 -5.04 -21.65
N MET A 114 -10.30 -4.15 -22.20
CA MET A 114 -8.91 -3.97 -21.73
C MET A 114 -8.84 -3.42 -20.31
N TYR A 115 -9.60 -2.36 -20.01
CA TYR A 115 -9.64 -1.76 -18.67
C TYR A 115 -10.19 -2.72 -17.62
N CYS A 116 -11.20 -3.56 -17.96
CA CYS A 116 -11.66 -4.60 -17.04
C CYS A 116 -10.51 -5.53 -16.61
N ARG A 117 -9.72 -6.01 -17.56
CA ARG A 117 -8.58 -6.89 -17.26
C ARG A 117 -7.45 -6.18 -16.52
N GLN A 118 -7.23 -4.92 -16.84
CA GLN A 118 -6.20 -4.11 -16.19
C GLN A 118 -6.55 -3.87 -14.72
N ILE A 119 -7.75 -3.37 -14.41
CA ILE A 119 -8.17 -3.08 -13.04
C ILE A 119 -8.22 -4.35 -12.17
N GLU A 120 -8.60 -5.50 -12.76
CA GLU A 120 -8.56 -6.78 -12.06
C GLU A 120 -7.13 -7.17 -11.66
N ARG A 121 -6.16 -6.98 -12.57
CA ARG A 121 -4.75 -7.24 -12.29
C ARG A 121 -4.21 -6.30 -11.21
N GLU A 122 -4.41 -5.00 -11.40
CA GLU A 122 -3.98 -3.98 -10.43
C GLU A 122 -4.65 -4.15 -9.06
N SER A 123 -5.89 -4.66 -9.01
CA SER A 123 -6.56 -5.02 -7.76
C SER A 123 -5.89 -6.19 -7.03
N LEU A 124 -5.35 -7.17 -7.77
CA LEU A 124 -4.56 -8.26 -7.18
C LEU A 124 -3.22 -7.77 -6.65
N ASP A 125 -2.55 -6.90 -7.41
CA ASP A 125 -1.27 -6.30 -7.01
C ASP A 125 -1.47 -5.42 -5.77
N TYR A 126 -2.54 -4.62 -5.73
CA TYR A 126 -2.92 -3.85 -4.54
C TYR A 126 -3.13 -4.74 -3.31
N LYS A 127 -3.91 -5.82 -3.43
CA LYS A 127 -4.14 -6.76 -2.32
C LYS A 127 -2.83 -7.36 -1.81
N GLY A 128 -1.93 -7.72 -2.72
CA GLY A 128 -0.60 -8.20 -2.34
C GLY A 128 0.22 -7.16 -1.59
N ALA A 129 0.20 -5.91 -2.07
CA ALA A 129 0.95 -4.81 -1.46
C ALA A 129 0.44 -4.43 -0.05
N VAL A 130 -0.87 -4.50 0.19
CA VAL A 130 -1.45 -4.12 1.49
C VAL A 130 -1.56 -5.29 2.48
N HIS A 131 -1.30 -6.52 2.05
CA HIS A 131 -1.45 -7.71 2.90
C HIS A 131 -0.66 -7.61 4.20
N GLY A 132 0.62 -7.23 4.14
CA GLY A 132 1.43 -7.04 5.34
C GLY A 132 0.91 -5.96 6.29
N LEU A 133 0.29 -4.91 5.75
CA LEU A 133 -0.34 -3.88 6.58
C LEU A 133 -1.62 -4.43 7.24
N LEU A 134 -2.43 -5.20 6.53
CA LEU A 134 -3.61 -5.85 7.11
C LEU A 134 -3.24 -6.79 8.25
N ASP A 135 -2.22 -7.63 8.06
CA ASP A 135 -1.71 -8.51 9.12
C ASP A 135 -1.21 -7.72 10.34
N ALA A 136 -0.51 -6.61 10.10
CA ALA A 136 -0.06 -5.72 11.17
C ALA A 136 -1.24 -5.09 11.93
N LEU A 137 -2.30 -4.65 11.22
CA LEU A 137 -3.50 -4.07 11.83
C LEU A 137 -4.31 -5.09 12.63
N GLU A 138 -4.42 -6.32 12.14
CA GLU A 138 -5.26 -7.36 12.73
C GLU A 138 -4.57 -8.15 13.86
N VAL A 139 -3.24 -8.30 13.79
CA VAL A 139 -2.49 -9.17 14.72
C VAL A 139 -1.42 -8.40 15.48
N GLU A 140 -0.53 -7.68 14.80
CA GLU A 140 0.64 -7.09 15.46
C GLU A 140 0.26 -5.92 16.36
N ILE A 141 -0.60 -5.01 15.89
CA ILE A 141 -1.00 -3.84 16.68
C ILE A 141 -1.82 -4.22 17.93
N PRO A 142 -2.82 -5.12 17.87
CA PRO A 142 -3.48 -5.61 19.08
C PRO A 142 -2.52 -6.26 20.09
N ASN A 143 -1.56 -7.05 19.61
CA ASN A 143 -0.53 -7.66 20.45
C ASN A 143 0.42 -6.61 21.07
N ALA A 144 0.78 -5.57 20.30
CA ALA A 144 1.57 -4.46 20.80
C ALA A 144 0.81 -3.65 21.86
N CYS A 145 -0.48 -3.38 21.63
CA CYS A 145 -1.34 -2.73 22.63
C CYS A 145 -1.42 -3.53 23.93
N ALA A 146 -1.63 -4.84 23.83
CA ALA A 146 -1.65 -5.73 25.01
C ALA A 146 -0.30 -5.78 25.74
N SER A 147 0.81 -5.67 25.00
CA SER A 147 2.15 -5.56 25.61
C SER A 147 2.36 -4.22 26.33
N LEU A 148 1.90 -3.13 25.73
CA LEU A 148 1.94 -1.81 26.35
C LEU A 148 1.11 -1.77 27.64
N ASP A 149 -0.09 -2.36 27.64
CA ASP A 149 -0.93 -2.45 28.84
C ASP A 149 -0.22 -3.22 29.97
N ARG A 150 0.47 -4.31 29.65
CA ARG A 150 1.27 -5.07 30.63
C ARG A 150 2.46 -4.26 31.17
N MET A 151 3.14 -3.49 30.29
CA MET A 151 4.24 -2.62 30.70
C MET A 151 3.78 -1.50 31.62
N VAL A 152 2.66 -0.84 31.29
CA VAL A 152 2.06 0.19 32.14
C VAL A 152 1.71 -0.37 33.51
N ALA A 153 1.00 -1.52 33.55
CA ALA A 153 0.63 -2.17 34.81
C ALA A 153 1.84 -2.61 35.65
N ALA A 154 2.97 -2.98 35.03
CA ALA A 154 4.21 -3.30 35.74
C ALA A 154 4.87 -2.07 36.33
N LEU A 155 4.91 -0.96 35.57
CA LEU A 155 5.43 0.32 36.05
C LEU A 155 4.60 0.89 37.20
N GLU A 156 3.28 0.84 37.10
CA GLU A 156 2.37 1.28 38.14
C GLU A 156 2.58 0.49 39.44
N ARG A 157 2.73 -0.84 39.33
CA ARG A 157 3.05 -1.69 40.49
C ARG A 157 4.42 -1.35 41.10
N TYR A 158 5.41 -1.06 40.26
CA TYR A 158 6.74 -0.65 40.75
C TYR A 158 6.68 0.69 41.52
N VAL A 159 5.93 1.66 40.99
CA VAL A 159 5.76 2.98 41.65
C VAL A 159 4.92 2.86 42.93
N ALA A 160 3.97 1.93 43.00
CA ALA A 160 3.15 1.70 44.18
C ALA A 160 3.86 0.98 45.34
N VAL A 161 5.02 0.34 45.06
CA VAL A 161 5.89 -0.19 46.11
C VAL A 161 6.58 0.99 46.76
N ALA A 162 6.07 1.43 47.92
CA ALA A 162 6.75 2.47 48.72
C ALA A 162 8.22 2.09 48.93
N PRO A 163 9.16 3.03 48.79
CA PRO A 163 10.54 2.76 49.14
C PRO A 163 10.56 2.21 50.56
N PRO A 164 11.35 1.15 50.86
CA PRO A 164 11.46 0.66 52.20
C PRO A 164 11.84 1.87 53.07
N GLU A 165 11.01 2.21 54.03
CA GLU A 165 11.38 3.18 55.05
C GLU A 165 12.75 2.73 55.54
N MET A 166 13.79 3.51 55.21
CA MET A 166 15.07 3.35 55.89
C MET A 166 14.75 3.55 57.36
N ALA A 167 14.56 2.43 58.04
CA ALA A 167 14.49 2.41 59.48
C ALA A 167 15.66 3.27 59.97
N ALA A 168 15.33 4.39 60.54
CA ALA A 168 16.33 5.25 61.17
C ALA A 168 16.97 4.39 62.24
N THR A 169 18.07 3.75 61.91
CA THR A 169 18.95 3.16 62.90
C THR A 169 19.48 4.35 63.73
N PRO A 170 19.25 4.33 65.06
CA PRO A 170 19.84 5.34 65.91
C PRO A 170 21.35 5.30 65.70
N ARG A 171 21.93 6.42 65.24
CA ARG A 171 23.36 6.60 65.29
C ARG A 171 23.81 6.73 66.72
N GLU A 172 23.96 5.60 67.41
CA GLU A 172 24.69 5.52 68.64
C GLU A 172 26.15 5.07 68.31
N GLY A 173 27.06 5.94 68.53
CA GLY A 173 28.42 5.63 68.94
C GLY A 173 29.36 5.04 67.89
N PHE A 174 29.89 5.87 66.98
CA PHE A 174 31.20 5.69 66.42
C PHE A 174 32.04 7.02 66.59
N GLU A 175 32.17 7.47 67.79
CA GLU A 175 33.34 8.25 68.17
C GLU A 175 34.46 7.28 68.54
N ASN A 176 35.62 7.50 67.93
CA ASN A 176 36.87 6.78 68.08
C ASN A 176 37.10 5.46 67.36
N MET A 177 37.38 5.57 66.10
CA MET A 177 38.32 4.68 65.46
C MET A 177 39.29 5.50 64.59
N ALA A 178 40.53 5.59 65.11
CA ALA A 178 41.62 6.27 64.45
C ALA A 178 41.87 5.68 63.07
N VAL A 179 41.81 6.50 62.07
CA VAL A 179 42.16 6.17 60.67
C VAL A 179 43.68 5.90 60.64
N GLN A 180 44.08 4.65 60.46
CA GLN A 180 45.46 4.35 60.04
C GLN A 180 45.56 4.61 58.52
N PRO A 181 46.65 5.25 58.07
CA PRO A 181 46.85 5.49 56.66
C PRO A 181 47.10 4.18 55.91
N TYR A 182 46.39 3.96 54.89
CA TYR A 182 46.51 2.84 53.92
C TYR A 182 47.75 3.12 53.05
N ASP A 183 48.77 2.30 53.18
CA ASP A 183 49.94 2.27 52.31
C ASP A 183 49.50 1.59 50.98
N ALA A 184 49.56 2.34 49.91
CA ALA A 184 49.32 1.82 48.56
C ALA A 184 50.54 1.03 48.07
N PRO A 185 50.36 -0.16 47.49
CA PRO A 185 51.46 -0.88 46.81
C PRO A 185 51.87 -0.16 45.52
N PRO A 186 53.16 -0.27 45.11
CA PRO A 186 53.66 0.44 43.92
C PRO A 186 53.11 -0.06 42.60
N GLU A 187 52.89 0.87 41.71
CA GLU A 187 52.53 0.64 40.33
C GLU A 187 53.68 -0.09 39.60
N GLU A 188 53.42 -1.32 39.15
CA GLU A 188 54.30 -2.00 38.20
C GLU A 188 53.96 -1.56 36.79
N ASN A 189 54.95 -0.91 36.24
CA ASN A 189 55.07 -0.39 34.91
C ASN A 189 55.52 -1.52 33.97
N GLU A 190 54.65 -2.08 33.13
CA GLU A 190 55.06 -2.94 32.01
C GLU A 190 54.54 -2.34 30.69
N ARG A 191 55.42 -1.60 30.08
CA ARG A 191 56.13 -1.75 28.80
C ARG A 191 55.29 -2.27 27.61
N GLU A 192 55.15 -1.33 26.69
CA GLU A 192 55.19 -1.45 25.24
C GLU A 192 55.59 -2.82 24.66
N GLU A 193 54.77 -3.36 23.82
CA GLU A 193 55.25 -4.05 22.63
C GLU A 193 54.38 -3.69 21.42
N THR A 194 54.97 -2.87 20.58
CA THR A 194 54.68 -2.67 19.17
C THR A 194 54.78 -3.95 18.39
N ARG A 195 53.81 -4.27 17.55
CA ARG A 195 54.08 -5.01 16.33
C ARG A 195 53.10 -4.60 15.19
N SER A 196 53.73 -4.03 14.25
CA SER A 196 53.33 -3.66 12.92
C SER A 196 53.17 -4.88 11.98
N GLU A 197 52.56 -4.61 10.85
CA GLU A 197 52.60 -5.34 9.57
C GLU A 197 51.52 -6.43 9.41
N GLU A 198 50.86 -6.66 8.30
CA GLU A 198 51.02 -6.26 6.89
C GLU A 198 49.79 -6.72 6.12
N ASP A 199 49.45 -5.98 5.10
CA ASP A 199 48.98 -6.39 3.76
C ASP A 199 47.84 -7.40 3.53
N GLY A 200 47.01 -6.98 2.61
CA GLY A 200 46.24 -7.91 1.80
C GLY A 200 44.91 -7.41 1.24
N ASN A 201 44.97 -6.40 0.37
CA ASN A 201 43.88 -6.18 -0.62
C ASN A 201 44.08 -7.15 -1.79
N PRO A 202 43.05 -7.78 -2.32
CA PRO A 202 42.83 -7.66 -3.75
C PRO A 202 41.36 -7.39 -4.15
N GLU A 203 41.20 -6.44 -5.07
CA GLU A 203 40.01 -6.24 -5.90
C GLU A 203 39.61 -7.48 -6.68
N PRO A 204 38.35 -7.67 -7.01
CA PRO A 204 37.92 -8.59 -8.05
C PRO A 204 37.68 -7.85 -9.37
N GLN A 205 38.25 -8.44 -10.38
CA GLN A 205 38.14 -8.18 -11.80
C GLN A 205 36.72 -8.34 -12.35
N GLU A 206 36.41 -7.47 -13.30
CA GLU A 206 35.36 -7.60 -14.32
C GLU A 206 35.54 -8.86 -15.18
N ALA A 207 34.43 -9.49 -15.52
CA ALA A 207 34.22 -10.28 -16.76
C ALA A 207 32.72 -10.30 -17.03
N ASN A 208 32.26 -9.58 -17.94
CA ASN A 208 31.98 -9.71 -19.39
C ASN A 208 31.57 -11.12 -19.83
N GLU A 209 30.27 -11.34 -19.99
CA GLU A 209 29.57 -11.93 -21.15
C GLU A 209 28.07 -11.80 -20.97
#